data_d34e245eb4b6a46e03ce68ce70965364
#
_entry.id   d34e245eb4b6a46e03ce68ce70965364
#
_cell.length_a   1.000
_cell.length_b   1.000
_cell.length_c   1.000
_cell.angle_alpha   90.00
_cell.angle_beta   90.00
_cell.angle_gamma   90.00
#
_symmetry.space_group_name_H-M   'P 1'
#
loop_
_entity.id
_entity.type
_entity.pdbx_description
1 polymer ?
#
loop_
_entity_poly.entity_id
_entity_poly.type
_entity_poly.pdbx_seq_one_letter_code
_entity_poly.pdbx_strand_id
1 'polypeptide(L)'
;LTPLPPNREMDDLVVEAEVANLVADHIPIQFTDVSPAFVSCNSKMIKQGFEKGFTMLAISLPGFANKIGSKTFDIENAQLPRLGRELAGAAKLAGVRGVFHSDELPAYGIEKEHVESVREELNLTTSDAFVLCLAPDWQARLALESVGLRARRAFHRLPQEVRNVVVKKGAPEDGTTTPMRPLPGGARMYPETDVPTVQIAKERWQQIRENLPMRHDERMNRLSKTE
;
A
#
# COMPACT_ATOMS: atom_id res chain seq x y z
N LEU A 1 -15.10 7.21 -3.58
CA LEU A 1 -15.95 6.03 -3.73
C LEU A 1 -16.23 5.45 -2.36
N THR A 2 -17.47 5.50 -1.93
CA THR A 2 -17.92 4.72 -0.78
C THR A 2 -17.85 3.24 -1.21
N PRO A 3 -17.24 2.36 -0.44
CA PRO A 3 -17.30 0.94 -0.75
C PRO A 3 -18.77 0.53 -0.84
N LEU A 4 -19.13 -0.15 -1.90
CA LEU A 4 -20.46 -0.73 -2.02
C LEU A 4 -20.69 -1.63 -0.81
N PRO A 5 -21.79 -1.48 -0.07
CA PRO A 5 -22.10 -2.41 1.00
C PRO A 5 -22.19 -3.81 0.38
N PRO A 6 -21.62 -4.83 1.03
CA PRO A 6 -21.73 -6.19 0.53
C PRO A 6 -23.20 -6.53 0.38
N ASN A 7 -23.62 -6.80 -0.84
CA ASN A 7 -24.94 -7.39 -1.07
C ASN A 7 -24.84 -8.84 -0.55
N ARG A 8 -25.71 -9.21 0.36
CA ARG A 8 -25.72 -10.55 0.96
C ARG A 8 -25.92 -11.69 -0.06
N GLU A 9 -26.30 -11.33 -1.28
CA GLU A 9 -26.53 -12.27 -2.39
C GLU A 9 -25.34 -12.39 -3.34
N MET A 10 -24.33 -11.51 -3.21
CA MET A 10 -23.11 -11.56 -4.03
C MET A 10 -21.95 -12.12 -3.23
N ASP A 11 -21.18 -12.97 -3.89
CA ASP A 11 -19.91 -13.45 -3.36
C ASP A 11 -18.96 -12.25 -3.19
N ASP A 12 -18.40 -12.07 -1.99
CA ASP A 12 -17.48 -10.99 -1.66
C ASP A 12 -16.30 -10.90 -2.67
N LEU A 13 -15.86 -12.04 -3.20
CA LEU A 13 -14.80 -12.10 -4.19
C LEU A 13 -15.20 -11.47 -5.53
N VAL A 14 -16.46 -11.63 -5.94
CA VAL A 14 -16.98 -11.02 -7.17
C VAL A 14 -17.08 -9.51 -7.01
N VAL A 15 -17.60 -9.04 -5.88
CA VAL A 15 -17.66 -7.59 -5.57
C VAL A 15 -16.27 -6.98 -5.54
N GLU A 16 -15.30 -7.64 -4.91
CA GLU A 16 -13.92 -7.15 -4.88
C GLU A 16 -13.28 -7.08 -6.28
N ALA A 17 -13.56 -8.04 -7.14
CA ALA A 17 -13.06 -8.06 -8.51
C ALA A 17 -13.67 -6.91 -9.33
N GLU A 18 -14.97 -6.66 -9.23
CA GLU A 18 -15.63 -5.55 -9.92
C GLU A 18 -15.11 -4.19 -9.46
N VAL A 19 -14.96 -3.99 -8.15
CA VAL A 19 -14.39 -2.75 -7.61
C VAL A 19 -12.94 -2.58 -8.07
N ALA A 20 -12.15 -3.64 -8.10
CA ALA A 20 -10.77 -3.59 -8.58
C ALA A 20 -10.69 -3.19 -10.05
N ASN A 21 -11.59 -3.67 -10.91
CA ASN A 21 -11.67 -3.29 -12.31
C ASN A 21 -12.04 -1.81 -12.47
N LEU A 22 -13.07 -1.33 -11.76
CA LEU A 22 -13.47 0.08 -11.79
C LEU A 22 -12.33 1.01 -11.35
N VAL A 23 -11.58 0.62 -10.32
CA VAL A 23 -10.41 1.38 -9.87
C VAL A 23 -9.29 1.32 -10.89
N ALA A 24 -9.08 0.18 -11.56
CA ALA A 24 -8.07 0.03 -12.60
C ALA A 24 -8.37 0.92 -13.81
N ASP A 25 -9.63 1.03 -14.20
CA ASP A 25 -10.08 1.90 -15.28
C ASP A 25 -9.95 3.39 -14.92
N HIS A 26 -10.22 3.73 -13.65
CA HIS A 26 -10.09 5.10 -13.18
C HIS A 26 -8.64 5.56 -13.01
N ILE A 27 -7.73 4.65 -12.63
CA ILE A 27 -6.31 4.92 -12.45
C ILE A 27 -5.51 4.04 -13.43
N PRO A 28 -5.46 4.40 -14.71
CA PRO A 28 -4.67 3.66 -15.68
C PRO A 28 -3.17 3.79 -15.37
N ILE A 29 -2.42 2.69 -15.43
CA ILE A 29 -0.97 2.72 -15.30
C ILE A 29 -0.37 2.87 -16.69
N GLN A 30 -0.20 4.12 -17.12
CA GLN A 30 0.41 4.47 -18.40
C GLN A 30 1.70 5.24 -18.12
N PHE A 31 2.78 4.78 -18.75
CA PHE A 31 4.10 5.40 -18.60
C PHE A 31 4.32 6.40 -19.71
N THR A 32 4.61 7.64 -19.34
CA THR A 32 4.96 8.71 -20.25
C THR A 32 6.40 9.14 -20.02
N ASP A 33 7.18 9.23 -21.09
CA ASP A 33 8.54 9.78 -21.02
C ASP A 33 8.46 11.31 -21.03
N VAL A 34 8.75 11.88 -19.88
CA VAL A 34 8.77 13.34 -19.67
C VAL A 34 10.20 13.89 -19.57
N SER A 35 11.21 13.13 -19.98
CA SER A 35 12.59 13.57 -19.99
C SER A 35 12.79 14.90 -20.73
N PRO A 36 12.10 15.19 -21.84
CA PRO A 36 12.23 16.48 -22.56
C PRO A 36 11.91 17.69 -21.67
N ALA A 37 10.95 17.57 -20.75
CA ALA A 37 10.59 18.66 -19.84
C ALA A 37 11.71 19.03 -18.85
N PHE A 38 12.71 18.18 -18.68
CA PHE A 38 13.78 18.34 -17.70
C PHE A 38 15.16 18.65 -18.31
N VAL A 39 15.25 18.82 -19.62
CA VAL A 39 16.53 19.10 -20.30
C VAL A 39 17.20 20.39 -19.78
N SER A 40 16.42 21.42 -19.47
CA SER A 40 16.87 22.68 -18.89
C SER A 40 16.97 22.68 -17.36
N CYS A 41 16.59 21.57 -16.71
CA CYS A 41 16.52 21.50 -15.25
C CYS A 41 17.91 21.62 -14.60
N ASN A 42 18.01 22.45 -13.57
CA ASN A 42 19.27 22.71 -12.87
C ASN A 42 19.60 21.70 -11.76
N SER A 43 18.75 20.69 -11.55
CA SER A 43 18.99 19.63 -10.57
C SER A 43 20.21 18.78 -10.94
N LYS A 44 21.21 18.78 -10.06
CA LYS A 44 22.42 17.97 -10.25
C LYS A 44 22.09 16.47 -10.36
N MET A 45 21.12 16.02 -9.59
CA MET A 45 20.70 14.64 -9.58
C MET A 45 20.07 14.22 -10.92
N ILE A 46 19.23 15.08 -11.50
CA ILE A 46 18.59 14.82 -12.80
C ILE A 46 19.63 14.83 -13.91
N LYS A 47 20.53 15.82 -13.94
CA LYS A 47 21.63 15.89 -14.92
C LYS A 47 22.50 14.63 -14.88
N GLN A 48 22.94 14.24 -13.69
CA GLN A 48 23.74 13.02 -13.52
C GLN A 48 22.97 11.73 -13.90
N GLY A 49 21.65 11.71 -13.73
CA GLY A 49 20.80 10.61 -14.19
C GLY A 49 20.81 10.51 -15.71
N PHE A 50 20.57 11.62 -16.40
CA PHE A 50 20.59 11.66 -17.86
C PHE A 50 21.97 11.33 -18.46
N GLU A 51 23.05 11.81 -17.84
CA GLU A 51 24.43 11.41 -18.23
C GLU A 51 24.67 9.92 -18.14
N LYS A 52 23.96 9.21 -17.24
CA LYS A 52 24.00 7.76 -17.09
C LYS A 52 23.01 7.03 -18.01
N GLY A 53 22.30 7.73 -18.86
CA GLY A 53 21.30 7.17 -19.76
C GLY A 53 19.97 6.80 -19.04
N PHE A 54 19.68 7.46 -17.92
CA PHE A 54 18.38 7.27 -17.25
C PHE A 54 17.30 8.07 -17.97
N THR A 55 16.06 7.59 -17.84
CA THR A 55 14.86 8.23 -18.36
C THR A 55 14.02 8.77 -17.20
N MET A 56 13.41 9.94 -17.39
CA MET A 56 12.41 10.47 -16.47
C MET A 56 11.03 10.00 -16.93
N LEU A 57 10.50 8.96 -16.31
CA LEU A 57 9.14 8.50 -16.57
C LEU A 57 8.16 9.08 -15.58
N ALA A 58 6.92 9.25 -16.04
CA ALA A 58 5.79 9.71 -15.25
C ALA A 58 4.61 8.76 -15.35
N ILE A 59 3.80 8.74 -14.29
CA ILE A 59 2.42 8.23 -14.31
C ILE A 59 1.47 9.29 -13.77
N SER A 60 0.25 9.32 -14.31
CA SER A 60 -0.84 10.14 -13.78
C SER A 60 -1.57 9.40 -12.65
N LEU A 61 -2.02 10.16 -11.66
CA LEU A 61 -2.87 9.69 -10.57
C LEU A 61 -4.12 10.58 -10.49
N PRO A 62 -5.18 10.24 -11.23
CA PRO A 62 -6.42 11.02 -11.27
C PRO A 62 -7.07 11.15 -9.89
N GLY A 63 -7.43 12.37 -9.51
CA GLY A 63 -8.10 12.67 -8.25
C GLY A 63 -7.20 12.66 -7.01
N PHE A 64 -5.85 12.57 -7.14
CA PHE A 64 -4.91 12.51 -6.02
C PHE A 64 -4.25 13.86 -5.67
N ALA A 65 -4.58 14.94 -6.34
CA ALA A 65 -3.98 16.25 -6.04
C ALA A 65 -4.17 16.61 -4.56
N ASN A 66 -3.10 17.07 -3.91
CA ASN A 66 -3.03 17.43 -2.50
C ASN A 66 -3.29 16.29 -1.50
N LYS A 67 -3.36 15.03 -1.96
CA LYS A 67 -3.58 13.86 -1.10
C LYS A 67 -2.30 13.04 -0.88
N ILE A 68 -1.36 13.10 -1.81
CA ILE A 68 -0.10 12.34 -1.72
C ILE A 68 0.80 12.93 -0.62
N GLY A 69 0.93 14.24 -0.57
CA GLY A 69 1.78 14.97 0.38
C GLY A 69 1.10 15.30 1.71
N SER A 70 -0.22 15.14 1.83
CA SER A 70 -0.98 15.54 3.00
C SER A 70 -0.55 14.80 4.26
N LYS A 71 -0.53 15.51 5.39
CA LYS A 71 -0.37 14.93 6.72
C LYS A 71 -1.73 14.88 7.38
N THR A 72 -2.12 13.71 7.84
CA THR A 72 -3.34 13.48 8.60
C THR A 72 -2.99 12.98 9.99
N PHE A 73 -3.83 13.32 10.94
CA PHE A 73 -3.66 12.94 12.35
C PHE A 73 -4.94 12.25 12.82
N ASP A 74 -4.81 11.31 13.73
CA ASP A 74 -5.95 10.70 14.40
C ASP A 74 -6.47 11.58 15.56
N ILE A 75 -7.47 11.08 16.28
CA ILE A 75 -8.08 11.80 17.42
C ILE A 75 -7.13 11.99 18.61
N GLU A 76 -6.07 11.19 18.70
CA GLU A 76 -5.03 11.28 19.73
C GLU A 76 -3.83 12.11 19.26
N ASN A 77 -3.96 12.79 18.12
CA ASN A 77 -2.94 13.60 17.47
C ASN A 77 -1.69 12.82 17.01
N ALA A 78 -1.81 11.50 16.84
CA ALA A 78 -0.76 10.69 16.23
C ALA A 78 -0.79 10.83 14.71
N GLN A 79 0.37 11.02 14.10
CA GLN A 79 0.45 11.18 12.64
C GLN A 79 0.15 9.86 11.92
N LEU A 80 -0.86 9.85 11.08
CA LEU A 80 -1.20 8.70 10.24
C LEU A 80 -0.19 8.51 9.09
N PRO A 81 -0.09 7.30 8.52
CA PRO A 81 0.78 7.03 7.37
C PRO A 81 0.46 7.95 6.20
N ARG A 82 1.49 8.57 5.62
CA ARG A 82 1.35 9.45 4.45
C ARG A 82 1.38 8.63 3.17
N LEU A 83 0.46 8.92 2.24
CA LEU A 83 0.38 8.22 0.97
C LEU A 83 1.69 8.33 0.16
N GLY A 84 2.29 9.51 0.08
CA GLY A 84 3.57 9.70 -0.64
C GLY A 84 4.69 8.80 -0.11
N ARG A 85 4.72 8.55 1.20
CA ARG A 85 5.68 7.62 1.81
C ARG A 85 5.39 6.17 1.42
N GLU A 86 4.11 5.80 1.33
CA GLU A 86 3.67 4.49 0.89
C GLU A 86 4.04 4.24 -0.59
N LEU A 87 3.80 5.25 -1.44
CA LEU A 87 4.15 5.19 -2.86
C LEU A 87 5.67 5.09 -3.06
N ALA A 88 6.44 5.90 -2.34
CA ALA A 88 7.90 5.83 -2.36
C ALA A 88 8.43 4.48 -1.85
N GLY A 89 7.78 3.90 -0.83
CA GLY A 89 8.07 2.56 -0.32
C GLY A 89 7.83 1.48 -1.38
N ALA A 90 6.71 1.56 -2.10
CA ALA A 90 6.39 0.65 -3.20
C ALA A 90 7.42 0.75 -4.35
N ALA A 91 7.79 1.96 -4.74
CA ALA A 91 8.81 2.18 -5.78
C ALA A 91 10.17 1.58 -5.41
N LYS A 92 10.58 1.67 -4.14
CA LYS A 92 11.86 1.13 -3.66
C LYS A 92 11.99 -0.38 -3.82
N LEU A 93 10.88 -1.11 -3.90
CA LEU A 93 10.91 -2.55 -4.17
C LEU A 93 11.49 -2.86 -5.55
N ALA A 94 11.41 -1.93 -6.50
CA ALA A 94 12.07 -2.03 -7.81
C ALA A 94 13.57 -1.63 -7.77
N GLY A 95 14.11 -1.29 -6.60
CA GLY A 95 15.51 -0.92 -6.42
C GLY A 95 15.83 0.56 -6.72
N VAL A 96 14.82 1.40 -6.98
CA VAL A 96 15.04 2.85 -7.14
C VAL A 96 15.25 3.54 -5.79
N ARG A 97 15.95 4.66 -5.78
CA ARG A 97 16.22 5.41 -4.54
C ARG A 97 14.98 6.14 -4.02
N GLY A 98 14.07 6.52 -4.90
CA GLY A 98 12.85 7.24 -4.59
C GLY A 98 12.14 7.70 -5.84
N VAL A 99 11.04 8.38 -5.63
CA VAL A 99 10.21 9.01 -6.66
C VAL A 99 9.91 10.43 -6.23
N PHE A 100 9.51 11.29 -7.16
CA PHE A 100 8.97 12.60 -6.87
C PHE A 100 7.48 12.59 -7.12
N HIS A 101 6.71 13.37 -6.39
CA HIS A 101 5.28 13.52 -6.65
C HIS A 101 4.88 15.00 -6.73
N SER A 102 3.79 15.28 -7.44
CA SER A 102 3.32 16.63 -7.71
C SER A 102 3.11 17.50 -6.47
N ASP A 103 2.67 16.89 -5.35
CA ASP A 103 2.35 17.66 -4.13
C ASP A 103 3.59 18.15 -3.37
N GLU A 104 4.78 17.65 -3.67
CA GLU A 104 6.04 18.14 -3.09
C GLU A 104 6.81 19.08 -4.02
N LEU A 105 6.37 19.17 -5.26
CA LEU A 105 7.00 20.04 -6.25
C LEU A 105 6.32 21.44 -6.29
N PRO A 106 7.07 22.51 -6.58
CA PRO A 106 8.48 22.54 -7.00
C PRO A 106 9.47 22.36 -5.83
N ALA A 107 10.46 21.48 -6.03
CA ALA A 107 11.52 21.16 -5.08
C ALA A 107 12.67 20.43 -5.78
N TYR A 108 13.77 20.18 -5.11
CA TYR A 108 14.91 19.38 -5.58
C TYR A 108 15.58 19.90 -6.87
N GLY A 109 15.45 21.19 -7.14
CA GLY A 109 15.92 21.83 -8.38
C GLY A 109 14.97 21.63 -9.58
N ILE A 110 13.78 21.09 -9.34
CA ILE A 110 12.66 21.08 -10.28
C ILE A 110 11.86 22.35 -10.04
N GLU A 111 11.77 23.21 -11.03
CA GLU A 111 11.09 24.50 -10.98
C GLU A 111 9.63 24.37 -11.43
N LYS A 112 8.84 25.41 -11.22
CA LYS A 112 7.42 25.42 -11.53
C LYS A 112 7.13 25.16 -13.01
N GLU A 113 7.97 25.68 -13.89
CA GLU A 113 7.86 25.51 -15.35
C GLU A 113 7.97 24.03 -15.77
N HIS A 114 8.88 23.28 -15.13
CA HIS A 114 9.01 21.84 -15.37
C HIS A 114 7.75 21.08 -14.91
N VAL A 115 7.18 21.48 -13.76
CA VAL A 115 5.96 20.88 -13.23
C VAL A 115 4.77 21.13 -14.18
N GLU A 116 4.65 22.36 -14.69
CA GLU A 116 3.60 22.74 -15.65
C GLU A 116 3.76 21.95 -16.96
N SER A 117 4.98 21.86 -17.50
CA SER A 117 5.27 21.08 -18.70
C SER A 117 4.88 19.60 -18.54
N VAL A 118 5.18 18.99 -17.38
CA VAL A 118 4.76 17.60 -17.10
C VAL A 118 3.23 17.49 -17.03
N ARG A 119 2.55 18.46 -16.41
CA ARG A 119 1.07 18.46 -16.33
C ARG A 119 0.43 18.58 -17.71
N GLU A 120 0.98 19.38 -18.58
CA GLU A 120 0.54 19.52 -19.98
C GLU A 120 0.74 18.22 -20.76
N GLU A 121 1.94 17.63 -20.67
CA GLU A 121 2.27 16.38 -21.36
C GLU A 121 1.36 15.21 -20.93
N LEU A 122 1.01 15.17 -19.64
CA LEU A 122 0.10 14.15 -19.09
C LEU A 122 -1.38 14.52 -19.20
N ASN A 123 -1.74 15.67 -19.77
CA ASN A 123 -3.10 16.21 -19.87
C ASN A 123 -3.86 16.21 -18.52
N LEU A 124 -3.20 16.66 -17.44
CA LEU A 124 -3.73 16.62 -16.09
C LEU A 124 -4.65 17.81 -15.79
N THR A 125 -5.74 17.51 -15.09
CA THR A 125 -6.60 18.51 -14.48
C THR A 125 -6.06 18.97 -13.12
N THR A 126 -6.64 20.01 -12.53
CA THR A 126 -6.24 20.53 -11.21
C THR A 126 -6.46 19.52 -10.07
N SER A 127 -7.36 18.54 -10.27
CA SER A 127 -7.64 17.48 -9.30
C SER A 127 -6.65 16.31 -9.36
N ASP A 128 -5.79 16.27 -10.38
CA ASP A 128 -4.92 15.15 -10.64
C ASP A 128 -3.51 15.38 -10.14
N ALA A 129 -2.89 14.31 -9.70
CA ALA A 129 -1.48 14.28 -9.32
C ALA A 129 -0.67 13.45 -10.33
N PHE A 130 0.64 13.53 -10.22
CA PHE A 130 1.56 12.67 -10.96
C PHE A 130 2.73 12.23 -10.07
N VAL A 131 3.36 11.13 -10.48
CA VAL A 131 4.58 10.63 -9.86
C VAL A 131 5.65 10.44 -10.94
N LEU A 132 6.87 10.90 -10.63
CA LEU A 132 8.05 10.85 -11.49
C LEU A 132 9.06 9.84 -10.94
N CYS A 133 9.71 9.11 -11.83
CA CYS A 133 10.83 8.24 -11.51
C CYS A 133 11.98 8.46 -12.48
N LEU A 134 13.18 8.74 -11.95
CA LEU A 134 14.42 8.87 -12.70
C LEU A 134 15.27 7.62 -12.50
N ALA A 135 15.31 6.74 -13.49
CA ALA A 135 16.07 5.48 -13.45
C ALA A 135 16.28 4.94 -14.88
N PRO A 136 17.03 3.84 -15.08
CA PRO A 136 16.96 3.08 -16.34
C PRO A 136 15.51 2.77 -16.71
N ASP A 137 15.13 2.88 -18.00
CA ASP A 137 13.73 2.81 -18.45
C ASP A 137 12.97 1.60 -17.86
N TRP A 138 13.55 0.40 -17.94
CA TRP A 138 12.92 -0.81 -17.40
C TRP A 138 12.66 -0.72 -15.88
N GLN A 139 13.57 -0.11 -15.15
CA GLN A 139 13.49 0.01 -13.69
C GLN A 139 12.49 1.09 -13.28
N ALA A 140 12.45 2.21 -14.03
CA ALA A 140 11.47 3.26 -13.82
C ALA A 140 10.05 2.76 -14.07
N ARG A 141 9.82 1.95 -15.11
CA ARG A 141 8.53 1.29 -15.36
C ARG A 141 8.10 0.39 -14.23
N LEU A 142 8.97 -0.49 -13.77
CA LEU A 142 8.69 -1.40 -12.66
C LEU A 142 8.38 -0.64 -11.35
N ALA A 143 9.14 0.45 -11.08
CA ALA A 143 8.89 1.29 -9.92
C ALA A 143 7.54 2.00 -10.00
N LEU A 144 7.22 2.61 -11.14
CA LEU A 144 5.97 3.33 -11.34
C LEU A 144 4.75 2.39 -11.43
N GLU A 145 4.91 1.17 -11.96
CA GLU A 145 3.88 0.14 -11.87
C GLU A 145 3.54 -0.18 -10.41
N SER A 146 4.57 -0.41 -9.59
CA SER A 146 4.40 -0.65 -8.15
C SER A 146 3.71 0.54 -7.45
N VAL A 147 4.04 1.77 -7.83
CA VAL A 147 3.38 3.00 -7.34
C VAL A 147 1.91 3.01 -7.76
N GLY A 148 1.60 2.77 -9.02
CA GLY A 148 0.23 2.76 -9.53
C GLY A 148 -0.63 1.69 -8.86
N LEU A 149 -0.11 0.48 -8.71
CA LEU A 149 -0.78 -0.60 -7.98
C LEU A 149 -1.03 -0.24 -6.51
N ARG A 150 -0.06 0.42 -5.85
CA ARG A 150 -0.24 0.90 -4.48
C ARG A 150 -1.28 2.00 -4.39
N ALA A 151 -1.29 2.95 -5.33
CA ALA A 151 -2.29 4.00 -5.42
C ALA A 151 -3.70 3.45 -5.61
N ARG A 152 -3.88 2.46 -6.50
CA ARG A 152 -5.16 1.77 -6.70
C ARG A 152 -5.70 1.15 -5.41
N ARG A 153 -4.84 0.50 -4.63
CA ARG A 153 -5.23 -0.09 -3.34
C ARG A 153 -5.68 0.96 -2.33
N ALA A 154 -5.02 2.10 -2.30
CA ALA A 154 -5.35 3.19 -1.37
C ALA A 154 -6.55 4.04 -1.81
N PHE A 155 -6.97 3.94 -3.07
CA PHE A 155 -8.00 4.80 -3.64
C PHE A 155 -9.39 4.51 -3.09
N HIS A 156 -9.77 3.25 -2.94
CA HIS A 156 -11.12 2.89 -2.55
C HIS A 156 -11.26 2.45 -1.09
N ARG A 157 -10.18 1.98 -0.45
CA ARG A 157 -10.17 1.58 0.96
C ARG A 157 -8.75 1.56 1.54
N LEU A 158 -8.65 1.48 2.86
CA LEU A 158 -7.39 1.16 3.50
C LEU A 158 -6.97 -0.27 3.10
N PRO A 159 -5.73 -0.45 2.61
CA PRO A 159 -5.25 -1.77 2.26
C PRO A 159 -5.30 -2.73 3.45
N GLN A 160 -5.86 -3.91 3.24
CA GLN A 160 -5.85 -4.98 4.25
C GLN A 160 -4.47 -5.65 4.25
N GLU A 161 -3.65 -5.27 5.22
CA GLU A 161 -2.27 -5.74 5.32
C GLU A 161 -1.78 -5.72 6.75
N VAL A 162 -0.83 -6.60 7.06
CA VAL A 162 -0.05 -6.53 8.29
C VAL A 162 0.98 -5.43 8.14
N ARG A 163 1.09 -4.57 9.16
CA ARG A 163 1.98 -3.43 9.15
C ARG A 163 2.94 -3.49 10.33
N ASN A 164 4.18 -3.07 10.09
CA ASN A 164 5.15 -2.84 11.15
C ASN A 164 4.95 -1.45 11.73
N VAL A 165 4.90 -1.35 13.03
CA VAL A 165 5.01 -0.06 13.72
C VAL A 165 6.45 0.43 13.62
N VAL A 166 6.63 1.67 13.18
CA VAL A 166 7.94 2.31 13.10
C VAL A 166 8.09 3.24 14.29
N VAL A 167 8.82 2.80 15.30
CA VAL A 167 9.16 3.65 16.43
C VAL A 167 10.38 4.48 16.07
N LYS A 168 10.22 5.79 16.01
CA LYS A 168 11.33 6.72 15.80
C LYS A 168 11.94 7.11 17.13
N LYS A 169 13.27 7.11 17.20
CA LYS A 169 13.99 7.65 18.36
C LYS A 169 13.66 9.14 18.51
N GLY A 170 13.09 9.53 19.65
CA GLY A 170 12.70 10.91 19.93
C GLY A 170 11.28 11.33 19.51
N ALA A 171 10.51 10.44 18.87
CA ALA A 171 9.09 10.63 18.57
C ALA A 171 8.35 9.29 18.65
N PRO A 172 8.24 8.69 19.84
CA PRO A 172 7.62 7.38 20.02
C PRO A 172 6.11 7.39 19.74
N GLU A 173 5.46 8.53 19.85
CA GLU A 173 4.05 8.76 19.57
C GLU A 173 3.75 8.91 18.08
N ASP A 174 4.76 8.97 17.21
CA ASP A 174 4.55 8.97 15.77
C ASP A 174 4.01 7.59 15.33
N GLY A 175 2.70 7.51 15.14
CA GLY A 175 1.98 6.32 14.72
C GLY A 175 2.32 5.82 13.30
N THR A 176 3.46 6.21 12.76
CA THR A 176 3.92 5.79 11.42
C THR A 176 4.09 4.27 11.36
N THR A 177 3.47 3.67 10.37
CA THR A 177 3.61 2.25 10.08
C THR A 177 4.14 2.04 8.66
N THR A 178 4.67 0.86 8.40
CA THR A 178 5.09 0.43 7.06
C THR A 178 4.44 -0.90 6.69
N PRO A 179 4.05 -1.10 5.42
CA PRO A 179 3.47 -2.36 5.00
C PRO A 179 4.48 -3.50 5.14
N MET A 180 4.04 -4.64 5.65
CA MET A 180 4.85 -5.85 5.77
C MET A 180 4.39 -6.91 4.78
N ARG A 181 3.12 -7.29 4.85
CA ARG A 181 2.52 -8.32 4.00
C ARG A 181 1.01 -8.13 3.92
N PRO A 182 0.36 -8.58 2.84
CA PRO A 182 -1.11 -8.63 2.80
C PRO A 182 -1.65 -9.43 3.99
N LEU A 183 -2.82 -9.05 4.50
CA LEU A 183 -3.54 -9.92 5.42
C LEU A 183 -3.81 -11.26 4.72
N PRO A 184 -3.68 -12.38 5.42
CA PRO A 184 -4.15 -13.64 4.89
C PRO A 184 -5.67 -13.50 4.71
N GLY A 185 -6.09 -13.35 3.45
CA GLY A 185 -7.48 -13.53 3.07
C GLY A 185 -7.84 -15.01 3.11
N GLY A 186 -9.12 -15.36 2.88
CA GLY A 186 -9.59 -16.73 2.80
C GLY A 186 -8.76 -17.64 1.86
N ALA A 187 -8.06 -17.05 0.87
CA ALA A 187 -7.13 -17.76 0.00
C ALA A 187 -5.80 -18.17 0.65
N ARG A 188 -5.49 -17.71 1.86
CA ARG A 188 -4.30 -18.14 2.65
C ARG A 188 -4.62 -19.08 3.78
N MET A 189 -5.86 -19.14 4.17
CA MET A 189 -6.38 -20.27 4.90
C MET A 189 -6.73 -21.30 3.83
N TYR A 190 -5.71 -22.04 3.37
CA TYR A 190 -6.02 -23.20 2.58
C TYR A 190 -7.12 -23.93 3.33
N PRO A 191 -8.31 -24.20 2.72
CA PRO A 191 -9.11 -25.28 3.24
C PRO A 191 -8.09 -26.40 3.36
N GLU A 192 -7.92 -26.96 4.53
CA GLU A 192 -6.83 -27.86 4.92
C GLU A 192 -6.71 -29.03 3.94
N THR A 193 -6.33 -28.72 2.70
CA THR A 193 -6.16 -29.68 1.61
C THR A 193 -4.91 -30.52 1.84
N ASP A 194 -4.00 -30.01 2.68
CA ASP A 194 -2.79 -30.74 3.06
C ASP A 194 -3.00 -31.67 4.25
N VAL A 195 -4.11 -31.49 4.97
CA VAL A 195 -4.51 -32.38 6.05
C VAL A 195 -5.86 -32.97 5.70
N PRO A 196 -5.93 -34.28 5.37
CA PRO A 196 -7.19 -34.91 5.07
C PRO A 196 -8.16 -34.79 6.27
N THR A 197 -9.43 -34.53 5.98
CA THR A 197 -10.48 -34.42 7.00
C THR A 197 -10.50 -35.68 7.83
N VAL A 198 -10.15 -35.59 9.10
CA VAL A 198 -10.20 -36.71 10.03
C VAL A 198 -11.56 -36.71 10.69
N GLN A 199 -12.36 -37.73 10.39
CA GLN A 199 -13.62 -37.94 11.09
C GLN A 199 -13.32 -38.53 12.47
N ILE A 200 -13.69 -37.81 13.52
CA ILE A 200 -13.62 -38.32 14.89
C ILE A 200 -14.84 -39.18 15.14
N ALA A 201 -14.62 -40.47 15.29
CA ALA A 201 -15.69 -41.41 15.63
C ALA A 201 -16.37 -41.01 16.96
N LYS A 202 -17.69 -41.26 17.09
CA LYS A 202 -18.47 -40.89 18.26
C LYS A 202 -17.89 -41.49 19.55
N GLU A 203 -17.40 -42.70 19.47
CA GLU A 203 -16.77 -43.43 20.59
C GLU A 203 -15.47 -42.74 21.03
N ARG A 204 -14.69 -42.29 20.06
CA ARG A 204 -13.44 -41.54 20.36
C ARG A 204 -13.73 -40.20 20.99
N TRP A 205 -14.77 -39.52 20.50
CA TRP A 205 -15.22 -38.26 21.06
C TRP A 205 -15.69 -38.42 22.52
N GLN A 206 -16.42 -39.51 22.79
CA GLN A 206 -16.89 -39.79 24.12
C GLN A 206 -15.75 -40.13 25.09
N GLN A 207 -14.76 -40.93 24.66
CA GLN A 207 -13.55 -41.19 25.43
C GLN A 207 -12.76 -39.92 25.78
N ILE A 208 -12.63 -39.02 24.81
CA ILE A 208 -11.94 -37.71 25.05
C ILE A 208 -12.73 -36.92 26.09
N ARG A 209 -14.04 -36.86 25.98
CA ARG A 209 -14.91 -36.11 26.87
C ARG A 209 -14.88 -36.65 28.30
N GLU A 210 -14.80 -37.93 28.47
CA GLU A 210 -14.70 -38.59 29.77
C GLU A 210 -13.34 -38.45 30.43
N ASN A 211 -12.29 -38.25 29.61
CA ASN A 211 -10.91 -38.11 30.06
C ASN A 211 -10.37 -36.67 29.95
N LEU A 212 -11.25 -35.69 29.89
CA LEU A 212 -10.83 -34.30 29.87
C LEU A 212 -10.04 -33.95 31.15
N PRO A 213 -8.90 -33.25 31.04
CA PRO A 213 -8.19 -32.77 32.20
C PRO A 213 -9.06 -31.81 33.01
N MET A 214 -8.87 -31.80 34.30
CA MET A 214 -9.56 -30.89 35.21
C MET A 214 -9.39 -29.43 34.76
N ARG A 215 -10.49 -28.68 34.73
CA ARG A 215 -10.45 -27.25 34.35
C ARG A 215 -9.54 -26.46 35.31
N HIS A 216 -8.95 -25.38 34.81
CA HIS A 216 -8.07 -24.54 35.59
C HIS A 216 -8.70 -24.09 36.91
N ASP A 217 -9.94 -23.63 36.87
CA ASP A 217 -10.67 -23.14 38.04
C ASP A 217 -10.93 -24.24 39.09
N GLU A 218 -11.27 -25.46 38.64
CA GLU A 218 -11.44 -26.62 39.50
C GLU A 218 -10.11 -27.03 40.15
N ARG A 219 -9.04 -26.95 39.38
CA ARG A 219 -7.68 -27.25 39.86
C ARG A 219 -7.24 -26.24 40.92
N MET A 220 -7.49 -24.95 40.68
CA MET A 220 -7.19 -23.87 41.65
C MET A 220 -8.01 -24.03 42.92
N ASN A 221 -9.31 -24.30 42.80
CA ASN A 221 -10.20 -24.56 43.96
C ASN A 221 -9.80 -25.79 44.76
N ARG A 222 -9.21 -26.80 44.12
CA ARG A 222 -8.73 -28.00 44.81
C ARG A 222 -7.42 -27.70 45.57
N LEU A 223 -6.52 -26.95 44.95
CA LEU A 223 -5.26 -26.56 45.59
C LEU A 223 -5.50 -25.64 46.79
N SER A 224 -6.42 -24.67 46.71
CA SER A 224 -6.76 -23.76 47.80
C SER A 224 -7.48 -24.44 48.99
N LYS A 225 -7.97 -25.68 48.84
CA LYS A 225 -8.58 -26.47 49.92
C LYS A 225 -7.59 -27.42 50.60
N THR A 226 -6.35 -27.46 50.14
CA THR A 226 -5.33 -28.41 50.62
C THR A 226 -4.30 -27.72 51.51
N GLU A 227 -4.41 -26.37 51.73
CA GLU A 227 -3.78 -25.57 52.76
C GLU A 227 -4.74 -25.47 53.95
#